data_53a035db59248d3f6ca9e7ffb48687f8
#
_entry.id   53a035db59248d3f6ca9e7ffb48687f8
#
_cell.length_a   1.000
_cell.length_b   1.000
_cell.length_c   1.000
_cell.angle_alpha   90.00
_cell.angle_beta   90.00
_cell.angle_gamma   90.00
#
_symmetry.space_group_name_H-M   'P 1'
#
loop_
_entity.id
_entity.type
_entity.pdbx_description
1 polymer ?
#
loop_
_entity_poly.entity_id
_entity_poly.type
_entity_poly.pdbx_seq_one_letter_code
_entity_poly.pdbx_strand_id
1 'polypeptide(L)'
;LAGFFSYKLKAKRTVLELSLRGHYYASLGEFSPEPRLGFKYNLTDDFRLKGAAGLYSQNLIAANSDRDVVNLFYGFLSGPDNLQDFFTDEDGNSKEITSNLQKATHGIFGFEWDVTRYVEVNLEGYVKYFNQLVNTNRNKIFEDNVANRDLPDVLKKDFIIETGTARGVDLVVKYKRKNYDIWGVYSFQKSDRWDGVQTYSPVFDRRHNMNLIATYRWGKDNSWETNFRWNYGSALPFTPNQGFGQSVQFEEGIYGDYTSENPNSIFNVLGDLNSSRLSDYHRLDWNIQKVIEVREHQTMEINVGVTNVYNRDNIFYISRTTSEAVYQLPILPSLGMSWTF
;
A
#
# COMPACT_ATOMS: atom_id res chain seq x y z
N LEU A 1 -0.54 -8.31 -24.28
CA LEU A 1 -0.72 -9.75 -24.42
C LEU A 1 0.12 -10.47 -23.40
N ALA A 2 -0.42 -11.53 -22.75
CA ALA A 2 0.35 -12.35 -21.82
C ALA A 2 0.09 -13.83 -22.05
N GLY A 3 1.16 -14.61 -21.99
CA GLY A 3 1.11 -16.07 -21.94
C GLY A 3 1.84 -16.57 -20.70
N PHE A 4 1.42 -17.69 -20.14
CA PHE A 4 2.14 -18.30 -19.03
C PHE A 4 2.24 -19.81 -19.19
N PHE A 5 3.31 -20.34 -18.64
CA PHE A 5 3.53 -21.77 -18.48
C PHE A 5 3.83 -22.05 -17.00
N SER A 6 3.21 -23.08 -16.44
CA SER A 6 3.48 -23.53 -15.07
C SER A 6 3.64 -25.04 -15.05
N TYR A 7 4.69 -25.51 -14.38
CA TYR A 7 4.98 -26.91 -14.17
C TYR A 7 5.09 -27.20 -12.68
N LYS A 8 4.19 -28.06 -12.19
CA LYS A 8 4.08 -28.41 -10.77
C LYS A 8 4.47 -29.85 -10.53
N LEU A 9 5.59 -30.02 -9.84
CA LEU A 9 6.08 -31.31 -9.35
C LEU A 9 5.53 -31.58 -7.96
N LYS A 10 4.90 -32.73 -7.78
CA LYS A 10 4.44 -33.20 -6.47
C LYS A 10 5.12 -34.50 -6.11
N ALA A 11 5.89 -34.50 -5.05
CA ALA A 11 6.43 -35.69 -4.40
C ALA A 11 5.76 -35.90 -3.04
N LYS A 12 6.06 -36.99 -2.34
CA LYS A 12 5.38 -37.35 -1.09
C LYS A 12 5.31 -36.20 -0.05
N ARG A 13 6.38 -35.43 0.08
CA ARG A 13 6.49 -34.31 1.06
C ARG A 13 6.80 -32.97 0.42
N THR A 14 7.06 -32.93 -0.86
CA THR A 14 7.57 -31.76 -1.57
C THR A 14 6.61 -31.35 -2.68
N VAL A 15 6.33 -30.07 -2.79
CA VAL A 15 5.70 -29.44 -3.96
C VAL A 15 6.67 -28.40 -4.46
N LEU A 16 7.05 -28.52 -5.74
CA LEU A 16 7.86 -27.54 -6.46
C LEU A 16 7.06 -27.01 -7.65
N GLU A 17 6.99 -25.72 -7.80
CA GLU A 17 6.31 -25.07 -8.91
C GLU A 17 7.26 -24.13 -9.62
N LEU A 18 7.48 -24.39 -10.90
CA LEU A 18 8.27 -23.57 -11.81
C LEU A 18 7.30 -22.90 -12.77
N SER A 19 7.33 -21.61 -12.90
CA SER A 19 6.49 -20.92 -13.87
C SER A 19 7.25 -19.82 -14.59
N LEU A 20 6.83 -19.59 -15.82
CA LEU A 20 7.31 -18.50 -16.66
C LEU A 20 6.10 -17.80 -17.26
N ARG A 21 5.99 -16.51 -17.01
CA ARG A 21 5.04 -15.64 -17.69
C ARG A 21 5.80 -14.76 -18.67
N GLY A 22 5.37 -14.75 -19.93
CA GLY A 22 5.80 -13.77 -20.91
C GLY A 22 4.73 -12.72 -21.09
N HIS A 23 5.07 -11.46 -20.89
CA HIS A 23 4.13 -10.34 -21.05
C HIS A 23 4.65 -9.37 -22.12
N TYR A 24 3.84 -9.15 -23.16
CA TYR A 24 4.10 -8.14 -24.17
C TYR A 24 3.19 -6.93 -23.93
N TYR A 25 3.80 -5.80 -23.60
CA TYR A 25 3.15 -4.52 -23.37
C TYR A 25 3.05 -3.75 -24.68
N ALA A 26 1.94 -3.90 -25.40
CA ALA A 26 1.78 -3.38 -26.74
C ALA A 26 1.88 -1.83 -26.82
N SER A 27 1.43 -1.12 -25.78
CA SER A 27 1.54 0.34 -25.70
C SER A 27 2.98 0.87 -25.62
N LEU A 28 3.90 0.03 -25.13
CA LEU A 28 5.31 0.36 -24.97
C LEU A 28 6.22 -0.35 -25.97
N GLY A 29 5.69 -1.35 -26.70
CA GLY A 29 6.49 -2.20 -27.59
C GLY A 29 7.46 -3.13 -26.85
N GLU A 30 7.29 -3.33 -25.53
CA GLU A 30 8.24 -4.05 -24.68
C GLU A 30 7.76 -5.45 -24.31
N PHE A 31 8.71 -6.41 -24.25
CA PHE A 31 8.47 -7.76 -23.77
C PHE A 31 9.19 -8.00 -22.45
N SER A 32 8.47 -8.55 -21.46
CA SER A 32 9.01 -8.88 -20.15
C SER A 32 8.81 -10.36 -19.83
N PRO A 33 9.90 -11.14 -19.68
CA PRO A 33 9.87 -12.49 -19.13
C PRO A 33 9.85 -12.43 -17.59
N GLU A 34 8.93 -13.16 -16.97
CA GLU A 34 8.74 -13.20 -15.52
C GLU A 34 8.85 -14.64 -15.00
N PRO A 35 10.07 -15.15 -14.80
CA PRO A 35 10.27 -16.47 -14.16
C PRO A 35 9.89 -16.40 -12.69
N ARG A 36 9.27 -17.48 -12.19
CA ARG A 36 8.86 -17.63 -10.79
C ARG A 36 9.10 -19.06 -10.33
N LEU A 37 9.51 -19.17 -9.09
CA LEU A 37 9.74 -20.42 -8.38
C LEU A 37 8.92 -20.41 -7.09
N GLY A 38 8.20 -21.49 -6.83
CA GLY A 38 7.53 -21.73 -5.56
C GLY A 38 7.88 -23.11 -5.03
N PHE A 39 8.05 -23.25 -3.73
CA PHE A 39 8.20 -24.55 -3.10
C PHE A 39 7.43 -24.67 -1.80
N LYS A 40 7.02 -25.89 -1.45
CA LYS A 40 6.47 -26.26 -0.15
C LYS A 40 7.04 -27.61 0.24
N TYR A 41 7.50 -27.71 1.47
CA TYR A 41 8.05 -28.94 2.03
C TYR A 41 7.37 -29.28 3.36
N ASN A 42 6.69 -30.43 3.43
CA ASN A 42 6.07 -30.94 4.62
C ASN A 42 7.13 -31.65 5.49
N LEU A 43 7.66 -30.94 6.50
CA LEU A 43 8.65 -31.51 7.42
C LEU A 43 8.01 -32.60 8.28
N THR A 44 6.82 -32.29 8.79
CA THR A 44 5.89 -33.22 9.46
C THR A 44 4.51 -33.08 8.85
N ASP A 45 3.51 -33.79 9.37
CA ASP A 45 2.11 -33.62 8.94
C ASP A 45 1.56 -32.26 9.38
N ASP A 46 2.05 -31.71 10.49
CA ASP A 46 1.59 -30.46 11.11
C ASP A 46 2.52 -29.27 10.84
N PHE A 47 3.76 -29.49 10.35
CA PHE A 47 4.72 -28.42 10.12
C PHE A 47 5.24 -28.41 8.68
N ARG A 48 5.10 -27.26 8.02
CA ARG A 48 5.37 -27.08 6.58
C ARG A 48 6.23 -25.84 6.36
N LEU A 49 7.31 -26.00 5.59
CA LEU A 49 8.11 -24.90 5.08
C LEU A 49 7.61 -24.49 3.70
N LYS A 50 7.67 -23.21 3.38
CA LYS A 50 7.29 -22.68 2.06
C LYS A 50 8.17 -21.51 1.67
N GLY A 51 8.30 -21.30 0.38
CA GLY A 51 9.01 -20.16 -0.15
C GLY A 51 8.66 -19.92 -1.60
N ALA A 52 8.87 -18.68 -2.03
CA ALA A 52 8.70 -18.29 -3.40
C ALA A 52 9.67 -17.17 -3.77
N ALA A 53 10.09 -17.15 -5.03
CA ALA A 53 10.86 -16.06 -5.60
C ALA A 53 10.43 -15.83 -7.06
N GLY A 54 10.57 -14.59 -7.54
CA GLY A 54 10.19 -14.29 -8.92
C GLY A 54 10.50 -12.86 -9.34
N LEU A 55 10.47 -12.69 -10.66
CA LEU A 55 10.55 -11.40 -11.32
C LEU A 55 9.15 -10.96 -11.75
N TYR A 56 8.90 -9.66 -11.64
CA TYR A 56 7.60 -9.05 -11.91
C TYR A 56 7.76 -7.75 -12.67
N SER A 57 6.83 -7.46 -13.55
CA SER A 57 6.76 -6.19 -14.28
C SER A 57 5.34 -5.67 -14.37
N GLN A 58 5.21 -4.35 -14.52
CA GLN A 58 3.94 -3.69 -14.81
C GLN A 58 4.17 -2.36 -15.55
N ASN A 59 3.17 -1.92 -16.31
CA ASN A 59 3.19 -0.64 -17.02
C ASN A 59 2.27 0.43 -16.42
N LEU A 60 1.38 0.06 -15.49
CA LEU A 60 0.49 1.02 -14.84
C LEU A 60 1.24 1.81 -13.77
N ILE A 61 1.12 3.11 -13.84
CA ILE A 61 1.70 4.08 -12.91
C ILE A 61 0.56 4.83 -12.24
N ALA A 62 0.63 5.02 -10.93
CA ALA A 62 -0.26 5.93 -10.24
C ALA A 62 0.15 7.38 -10.54
N ALA A 63 -0.77 8.19 -11.06
CA ALA A 63 -0.55 9.60 -11.31
C ALA A 63 -0.74 10.43 -10.02
N ASN A 64 -0.19 9.95 -8.91
CA ASN A 64 -0.36 10.54 -7.59
C ASN A 64 0.97 11.08 -7.06
N SER A 65 0.90 12.18 -6.31
CA SER A 65 2.06 12.67 -5.58
C SER A 65 2.31 11.83 -4.32
N ASP A 66 3.54 11.36 -4.10
CA ASP A 66 3.97 10.68 -2.87
C ASP A 66 4.11 11.62 -1.65
N ARG A 67 3.67 12.87 -1.77
CA ARG A 67 3.73 13.86 -0.69
C ARG A 67 2.55 13.76 0.28
N ASP A 68 1.43 13.16 -0.15
CA ASP A 68 0.19 13.10 0.62
C ASP A 68 -0.30 11.66 0.81
N VAL A 69 -0.72 11.36 2.04
CA VAL A 69 -1.37 10.09 2.41
C VAL A 69 -2.73 9.95 1.71
N VAL A 70 -3.42 11.06 1.46
CA VAL A 70 -4.74 11.10 0.84
C VAL A 70 -4.65 11.79 -0.51
N ASN A 71 -4.95 11.03 -1.54
CA ASN A 71 -5.19 11.53 -2.89
C ASN A 71 -6.67 11.38 -3.19
N LEU A 72 -7.38 12.49 -3.37
CA LEU A 72 -8.82 12.49 -3.68
C LEU A 72 -9.11 12.04 -5.12
N PHE A 73 -8.12 12.12 -6.00
CA PHE A 73 -8.23 11.72 -7.40
C PHE A 73 -7.16 10.67 -7.71
N TYR A 74 -7.59 9.45 -8.00
CA TYR A 74 -6.71 8.38 -8.44
C TYR A 74 -6.72 8.33 -9.97
N GLY A 75 -5.60 8.71 -10.56
CA GLY A 75 -5.33 8.51 -11.98
C GLY A 75 -4.33 7.37 -12.18
N PHE A 76 -4.51 6.61 -13.25
CA PHE A 76 -3.53 5.61 -13.68
C PHE A 76 -3.11 5.93 -15.11
N LEU A 77 -1.81 5.88 -15.34
CA LEU A 77 -1.19 6.06 -16.64
C LEU A 77 -0.62 4.74 -17.14
N SER A 78 -0.73 4.49 -18.42
CA SER A 78 -0.17 3.30 -19.09
C SER A 78 1.14 3.65 -19.79
N GLY A 79 2.18 3.85 -19.03
CA GLY A 79 3.49 4.27 -19.48
C GLY A 79 3.71 5.79 -19.39
N PRO A 80 4.94 6.23 -19.13
CA PRO A 80 5.30 7.62 -19.09
C PRO A 80 5.64 8.15 -20.50
N ASP A 81 5.14 9.31 -20.89
CA ASP A 81 5.46 9.93 -22.19
C ASP A 81 6.75 10.75 -22.14
N ASN A 82 7.14 11.29 -20.97
CA ASN A 82 8.31 12.14 -20.77
C ASN A 82 9.10 11.67 -19.54
N LEU A 83 9.73 10.50 -19.67
CA LEU A 83 10.57 9.91 -18.63
C LEU A 83 12.00 10.44 -18.75
N GLN A 84 12.72 10.52 -17.64
CA GLN A 84 14.15 10.81 -17.64
C GLN A 84 14.94 9.76 -18.44
N ASP A 85 16.03 10.19 -19.08
CA ASP A 85 16.85 9.33 -19.94
C ASP A 85 17.93 8.59 -19.12
N PHE A 86 18.37 9.18 -18.00
CA PHE A 86 19.38 8.61 -17.12
C PHE A 86 18.93 8.62 -15.66
N PHE A 87 19.25 7.57 -14.93
CA PHE A 87 19.01 7.42 -13.50
C PHE A 87 20.33 7.37 -12.74
N THR A 88 20.42 8.13 -11.64
CA THR A 88 21.56 8.11 -10.73
C THR A 88 21.26 7.21 -9.54
N ASP A 89 22.07 6.17 -9.33
CA ASP A 89 21.92 5.26 -8.17
C ASP A 89 22.49 5.89 -6.87
N GLU A 90 22.28 5.20 -5.75
CA GLU A 90 22.75 5.67 -4.42
C GLU A 90 24.29 5.82 -4.35
N ASP A 91 25.03 5.11 -5.18
CA ASP A 91 26.50 5.18 -5.27
C ASP A 91 26.98 6.30 -6.20
N GLY A 92 26.07 7.04 -6.84
CA GLY A 92 26.36 8.13 -7.76
C GLY A 92 26.64 7.69 -9.20
N ASN A 93 26.41 6.41 -9.55
CA ASN A 93 26.60 5.94 -10.91
C ASN A 93 25.37 6.28 -11.76
N SER A 94 25.61 6.84 -12.95
CA SER A 94 24.56 7.10 -13.93
C SER A 94 24.31 5.89 -14.81
N LYS A 95 23.05 5.52 -14.97
CA LYS A 95 22.59 4.39 -15.81
C LYS A 95 21.57 4.89 -16.80
N GLU A 96 21.71 4.51 -18.07
CA GLU A 96 20.74 4.78 -19.12
C GLU A 96 19.47 3.95 -18.89
N ILE A 97 18.32 4.57 -19.06
CA ILE A 97 17.00 3.94 -18.91
C ILE A 97 16.59 3.38 -20.28
N THR A 98 16.56 2.06 -20.39
CA THR A 98 16.24 1.33 -21.63
C THR A 98 14.85 0.74 -21.64
N SER A 99 14.06 0.94 -20.59
CA SER A 99 12.72 0.36 -20.44
C SER A 99 11.81 1.29 -19.65
N ASN A 100 10.56 1.41 -20.07
CA ASN A 100 9.54 2.17 -19.38
C ASN A 100 8.72 1.32 -18.38
N LEU A 101 9.05 0.04 -18.23
CA LEU A 101 8.35 -0.86 -17.32
C LEU A 101 8.85 -0.71 -15.89
N GLN A 102 7.93 -0.72 -14.96
CA GLN A 102 8.28 -0.96 -13.56
C GLN A 102 8.68 -2.43 -13.37
N LYS A 103 9.76 -2.67 -12.64
CA LYS A 103 10.35 -4.01 -12.44
C LYS A 103 10.65 -4.25 -10.97
N ALA A 104 10.31 -5.46 -10.51
CA ALA A 104 10.57 -5.87 -9.13
C ALA A 104 11.01 -7.33 -9.05
N THR A 105 11.86 -7.60 -8.07
CA THR A 105 12.30 -8.94 -7.66
C THR A 105 11.74 -9.23 -6.28
N HIS A 106 11.04 -10.34 -6.10
CA HIS A 106 10.47 -10.73 -4.81
C HIS A 106 11.06 -12.05 -4.33
N GLY A 107 11.32 -12.13 -3.02
CA GLY A 107 11.65 -13.36 -2.31
C GLY A 107 10.81 -13.45 -1.04
N ILE A 108 10.23 -14.63 -0.79
CA ILE A 108 9.38 -14.92 0.38
C ILE A 108 9.81 -16.28 0.92
N PHE A 109 9.94 -16.37 2.25
CA PHE A 109 10.18 -17.63 2.94
C PHE A 109 9.41 -17.64 4.26
N GLY A 110 8.86 -18.80 4.61
CA GLY A 110 8.09 -18.92 5.83
C GLY A 110 7.74 -20.36 6.18
N PHE A 111 6.92 -20.48 7.22
CA PHE A 111 6.38 -21.77 7.63
C PHE A 111 4.89 -21.67 8.02
N GLU A 112 4.22 -22.80 7.92
CA GLU A 112 2.88 -23.04 8.44
C GLU A 112 2.97 -24.14 9.49
N TRP A 113 2.33 -23.92 10.64
CA TRP A 113 2.34 -24.86 11.76
C TRP A 113 0.94 -25.03 12.34
N ASP A 114 0.43 -26.24 12.27
CA ASP A 114 -0.81 -26.65 12.96
C ASP A 114 -0.41 -27.05 14.40
N VAL A 115 -0.31 -26.04 15.30
CA VAL A 115 0.12 -26.22 16.70
C VAL A 115 -0.79 -27.20 17.43
N THR A 116 -2.08 -27.12 17.11
CA THR A 116 -3.11 -28.08 17.52
C THR A 116 -4.15 -28.17 16.41
N ARG A 117 -5.09 -29.11 16.51
CA ARG A 117 -6.25 -29.20 15.60
C ARG A 117 -7.15 -27.92 15.55
N TYR A 118 -6.90 -26.97 16.43
CA TYR A 118 -7.67 -25.73 16.55
C TYR A 118 -6.84 -24.46 16.30
N VAL A 119 -5.50 -24.57 16.34
CA VAL A 119 -4.59 -23.42 16.24
C VAL A 119 -3.66 -23.64 15.06
N GLU A 120 -3.74 -22.73 14.10
CA GLU A 120 -2.85 -22.62 12.95
C GLU A 120 -1.99 -21.36 13.09
N VAL A 121 -0.69 -21.46 12.87
CA VAL A 121 0.26 -20.36 12.83
C VAL A 121 0.93 -20.33 11.48
N ASN A 122 0.95 -19.18 10.84
CA ASN A 122 1.68 -18.92 9.61
C ASN A 122 2.62 -17.74 9.82
N LEU A 123 3.92 -17.94 9.60
CA LEU A 123 4.94 -16.90 9.64
C LEU A 123 5.64 -16.82 8.30
N GLU A 124 5.71 -15.62 7.72
CA GLU A 124 6.40 -15.34 6.47
C GLU A 124 7.31 -14.13 6.60
N GLY A 125 8.55 -14.26 6.16
CA GLY A 125 9.44 -13.14 5.92
C GLY A 125 9.54 -12.87 4.42
N TYR A 126 9.64 -11.62 4.03
CA TYR A 126 9.77 -11.25 2.63
C TYR A 126 10.77 -10.12 2.42
N VAL A 127 11.32 -10.12 1.21
CA VAL A 127 12.09 -9.00 0.67
C VAL A 127 11.64 -8.75 -0.77
N LYS A 128 11.45 -7.48 -1.10
CA LYS A 128 11.13 -7.00 -2.45
C LYS A 128 12.11 -5.93 -2.83
N TYR A 129 12.79 -6.13 -3.92
CA TYR A 129 13.64 -5.12 -4.54
C TYR A 129 12.87 -4.52 -5.71
N PHE A 130 12.60 -3.24 -5.65
CA PHE A 130 12.07 -2.47 -6.76
C PHE A 130 13.24 -1.98 -7.59
N ASN A 131 13.54 -2.74 -8.65
CA ASN A 131 14.66 -2.48 -9.53
C ASN A 131 14.43 -1.21 -10.37
N GLN A 132 13.17 -0.94 -10.68
CA GLN A 132 12.73 0.24 -11.42
C GLN A 132 11.28 0.53 -11.09
N LEU A 133 11.01 1.70 -10.53
CA LEU A 133 9.69 2.28 -10.35
C LEU A 133 9.62 3.56 -11.16
N VAL A 134 8.47 3.90 -11.69
CA VAL A 134 8.22 5.18 -12.33
C VAL A 134 7.34 6.02 -11.43
N ASN A 135 7.72 7.25 -11.18
CA ASN A 135 6.96 8.16 -10.35
C ASN A 135 6.87 9.55 -10.99
N THR A 136 5.84 10.31 -10.62
CA THR A 136 5.73 11.72 -11.02
C THR A 136 6.90 12.52 -10.45
N ASN A 137 7.53 13.31 -11.30
CA ASN A 137 8.67 14.12 -10.89
C ASN A 137 8.23 15.28 -9.98
N ARG A 138 8.66 15.21 -8.74
CA ARG A 138 8.39 16.22 -7.71
C ARG A 138 9.29 17.45 -7.81
N ASN A 139 10.40 17.33 -8.54
CA ASN A 139 11.46 18.32 -8.61
C ASN A 139 11.44 19.10 -9.93
N LYS A 140 10.44 18.84 -10.79
CA LYS A 140 10.28 19.58 -12.05
C LYS A 140 9.96 21.03 -11.76
N ILE A 141 10.80 21.93 -12.30
CA ILE A 141 10.66 23.39 -12.22
C ILE A 141 10.75 24.06 -13.60
N PHE A 142 11.19 23.32 -14.61
CA PHE A 142 11.32 23.82 -15.98
C PHE A 142 10.51 22.96 -16.94
N GLU A 143 10.04 23.59 -18.03
CA GLU A 143 9.47 22.86 -19.15
C GLU A 143 10.57 22.14 -19.95
N ASP A 144 10.28 20.92 -20.42
CA ASP A 144 11.18 20.16 -21.29
C ASP A 144 11.08 20.67 -22.72
N ASN A 145 11.92 21.65 -23.04
CA ASN A 145 11.97 22.31 -24.34
C ASN A 145 13.41 22.59 -24.77
N VAL A 146 13.59 23.13 -25.96
CA VAL A 146 14.91 23.40 -26.55
C VAL A 146 15.75 24.37 -25.69
N ALA A 147 15.11 25.35 -25.02
CA ALA A 147 15.80 26.34 -24.19
C ALA A 147 16.39 25.70 -22.91
N ASN A 148 15.78 24.64 -22.43
CA ASN A 148 16.15 23.94 -21.19
C ASN A 148 16.87 22.61 -21.45
N ARG A 149 17.31 22.38 -22.69
CA ARG A 149 17.91 21.12 -23.13
C ARG A 149 19.07 20.66 -22.25
N ASP A 150 19.92 21.59 -21.85
CA ASP A 150 21.16 21.30 -21.11
C ASP A 150 20.94 21.17 -19.58
N LEU A 151 19.70 21.37 -19.11
CA LEU A 151 19.38 21.17 -17.70
C LEU A 151 19.25 19.68 -17.36
N PRO A 152 19.56 19.27 -16.10
CA PRO A 152 19.35 17.91 -15.63
C PRO A 152 17.91 17.44 -15.81
N ASP A 153 17.72 16.18 -16.18
CA ASP A 153 16.40 15.58 -16.40
C ASP A 153 15.49 15.69 -15.18
N VAL A 154 16.02 15.54 -13.97
CA VAL A 154 15.27 15.69 -12.72
C VAL A 154 14.59 17.04 -12.54
N LEU A 155 15.04 18.09 -13.26
CA LEU A 155 14.46 19.43 -13.20
C LEU A 155 13.42 19.72 -14.30
N LYS A 156 13.34 18.89 -15.35
CA LYS A 156 12.50 19.18 -16.53
C LYS A 156 11.57 18.05 -16.97
N LYS A 157 11.92 16.79 -16.74
CA LYS A 157 11.09 15.64 -17.14
C LYS A 157 9.85 15.51 -16.25
N ASP A 158 8.78 14.92 -16.79
CA ASP A 158 7.50 14.72 -16.06
C ASP A 158 7.55 13.53 -15.12
N PHE A 159 8.35 12.52 -15.49
CA PHE A 159 8.49 11.29 -14.73
C PHE A 159 9.96 10.99 -14.44
N ILE A 160 10.18 10.45 -13.24
CA ILE A 160 11.50 9.99 -12.77
C ILE A 160 11.46 8.50 -12.48
N ILE A 161 12.64 7.89 -12.54
CA ILE A 161 12.88 6.54 -12.06
C ILE A 161 13.26 6.60 -10.58
N GLU A 162 12.71 5.66 -9.84
CA GLU A 162 13.06 5.37 -8.47
C GLU A 162 13.46 3.90 -8.34
N THR A 163 14.32 3.61 -7.40
CA THR A 163 14.56 2.26 -6.90
C THR A 163 14.06 2.14 -5.47
N GLY A 164 14.01 0.95 -4.92
CA GLY A 164 13.59 0.82 -3.53
C GLY A 164 13.60 -0.60 -3.01
N THR A 165 13.38 -0.70 -1.71
CA THR A 165 13.25 -1.99 -1.03
C THR A 165 12.00 -2.00 -0.15
N ALA A 166 11.33 -3.14 -0.07
CA ALA A 166 10.35 -3.40 0.97
C ALA A 166 10.68 -4.76 1.60
N ARG A 167 10.75 -4.78 2.93
CA ARG A 167 11.04 -6.00 3.69
C ARG A 167 10.15 -6.07 4.92
N GLY A 168 9.81 -7.28 5.31
CA GLY A 168 8.93 -7.44 6.46
C GLY A 168 8.74 -8.87 6.88
N VAL A 169 7.98 -9.01 7.96
CA VAL A 169 7.56 -10.29 8.53
C VAL A 169 6.07 -10.22 8.82
N ASP A 170 5.34 -11.22 8.36
CA ASP A 170 3.91 -11.36 8.57
C ASP A 170 3.63 -12.59 9.43
N LEU A 171 2.92 -12.41 10.53
CA LEU A 171 2.46 -13.47 11.43
C LEU A 171 0.93 -13.53 11.36
N VAL A 172 0.40 -14.70 11.04
CA VAL A 172 -1.03 -15.01 11.09
C VAL A 172 -1.26 -16.12 12.10
N VAL A 173 -2.17 -15.89 13.05
CA VAL A 173 -2.62 -16.89 14.03
C VAL A 173 -4.11 -17.05 13.89
N LYS A 174 -4.57 -18.28 13.69
CA LYS A 174 -5.98 -18.63 13.63
C LYS A 174 -6.32 -19.62 14.74
N TYR A 175 -7.39 -19.33 15.47
CA TYR A 175 -7.97 -20.25 16.44
C TYR A 175 -9.43 -20.50 16.08
N LYS A 176 -9.77 -21.74 15.79
CA LYS A 176 -11.15 -22.12 15.43
C LYS A 176 -11.61 -23.32 16.24
N ARG A 177 -12.59 -23.11 17.09
CA ARG A 177 -13.17 -24.18 17.92
C ARG A 177 -14.66 -23.96 18.15
N LYS A 178 -15.50 -24.90 17.67
CA LYS A 178 -16.97 -24.84 17.83
C LYS A 178 -17.53 -23.44 17.54
N ASN A 179 -17.78 -22.67 18.60
CA ASN A 179 -18.45 -21.39 18.58
C ASN A 179 -17.48 -20.19 18.48
N TYR A 180 -16.19 -20.42 18.59
CA TYR A 180 -15.15 -19.38 18.55
C TYR A 180 -14.40 -19.44 17.23
N ASP A 181 -14.21 -18.29 16.60
CA ASP A 181 -13.33 -18.10 15.46
C ASP A 181 -12.53 -16.82 15.70
N ILE A 182 -11.25 -16.96 15.99
CA ILE A 182 -10.35 -15.83 16.30
C ILE A 182 -9.22 -15.84 15.28
N TRP A 183 -9.02 -14.70 14.64
CA TRP A 183 -7.98 -14.50 13.65
C TRP A 183 -7.17 -13.25 13.99
N GLY A 184 -5.89 -13.43 14.24
CA GLY A 184 -4.93 -12.35 14.47
C GLY A 184 -3.91 -12.31 13.35
N VAL A 185 -3.65 -11.10 12.83
CA VAL A 185 -2.60 -10.81 11.85
C VAL A 185 -1.73 -9.71 12.43
N TYR A 186 -0.42 -9.91 12.40
CA TYR A 186 0.55 -8.89 12.71
C TYR A 186 1.58 -8.81 11.60
N SER A 187 1.83 -7.60 11.11
CA SER A 187 2.84 -7.30 10.10
C SER A 187 3.83 -6.27 10.62
N PHE A 188 5.11 -6.59 10.51
CA PHE A 188 6.20 -5.63 10.66
C PHE A 188 6.84 -5.42 9.31
N GLN A 189 6.94 -4.16 8.85
CA GLN A 189 7.51 -3.86 7.53
C GLN A 189 8.31 -2.57 7.53
N LYS A 190 9.24 -2.49 6.58
CA LYS A 190 9.97 -1.28 6.23
C LYS A 190 10.03 -1.15 4.72
N SER A 191 9.70 0.03 4.21
CA SER A 191 9.85 0.37 2.80
C SER A 191 10.64 1.67 2.66
N ASP A 192 11.64 1.66 1.80
CA ASP A 192 12.47 2.82 1.46
C ASP A 192 12.54 2.94 -0.07
N ARG A 193 12.63 4.17 -0.56
CA ARG A 193 12.81 4.49 -1.98
C ARG A 193 13.95 5.51 -2.16
N TRP A 194 14.66 5.39 -3.27
CA TRP A 194 15.67 6.32 -3.74
C TRP A 194 15.17 6.96 -5.04
N ASP A 195 15.09 8.27 -5.10
CA ASP A 195 14.55 9.03 -6.23
C ASP A 195 15.61 9.66 -7.16
N GLY A 196 16.87 9.27 -6.99
CA GLY A 196 18.02 9.84 -7.68
C GLY A 196 18.67 11.02 -6.94
N VAL A 197 18.04 11.52 -5.85
CA VAL A 197 18.53 12.65 -5.04
C VAL A 197 18.57 12.29 -3.56
N GLN A 198 17.53 11.64 -3.04
CA GLN A 198 17.38 11.32 -1.62
C GLN A 198 16.67 9.99 -1.40
N THR A 199 17.00 9.36 -0.27
CA THR A 199 16.24 8.20 0.23
C THR A 199 15.09 8.67 1.11
N TYR A 200 13.88 8.16 0.86
CA TYR A 200 12.70 8.52 1.62
C TYR A 200 11.78 7.31 1.89
N SER A 201 10.95 7.40 2.90
CA SER A 201 9.89 6.42 3.16
C SER A 201 8.63 6.81 2.38
N PRO A 202 8.02 5.91 1.56
CA PRO A 202 6.79 6.23 0.85
C PRO A 202 5.62 6.43 1.84
N VAL A 203 4.59 7.18 1.43
CA VAL A 203 3.43 7.56 2.27
C VAL A 203 2.69 6.38 2.91
N PHE A 204 2.81 5.18 2.37
CA PHE A 204 2.21 3.95 2.89
C PHE A 204 3.16 3.12 3.78
N ASP A 205 4.36 3.62 4.11
CA ASP A 205 5.32 2.93 4.99
C ASP A 205 4.80 2.90 6.44
N ARG A 206 4.10 1.83 6.77
CA ARG A 206 3.58 1.57 8.11
C ARG A 206 4.40 0.47 8.77
N ARG A 207 5.12 0.80 9.85
CA ARG A 207 6.04 -0.14 10.52
C ARG A 207 5.33 -1.33 11.14
N HIS A 208 4.25 -1.06 11.85
CA HIS A 208 3.46 -2.07 12.54
C HIS A 208 2.02 -2.01 12.06
N ASN A 209 1.47 -3.14 11.70
CA ASN A 209 0.06 -3.29 11.37
C ASN A 209 -0.48 -4.53 12.08
N MET A 210 -1.61 -4.37 12.79
CA MET A 210 -2.24 -5.46 13.53
C MET A 210 -3.74 -5.47 13.26
N ASN A 211 -4.27 -6.66 12.99
CA ASN A 211 -5.70 -6.88 12.83
C ASN A 211 -6.10 -8.07 13.69
N LEU A 212 -7.09 -7.86 14.54
CA LEU A 212 -7.68 -8.91 15.37
C LEU A 212 -9.18 -8.98 15.06
N ILE A 213 -9.64 -10.17 14.68
CA ILE A 213 -11.05 -10.47 14.47
C ILE A 213 -11.41 -11.60 15.42
N ALA A 214 -12.49 -11.42 16.17
CA ALA A 214 -13.02 -12.45 17.06
C ALA A 214 -14.53 -12.58 16.83
N THR A 215 -14.94 -13.78 16.46
CA THR A 215 -16.35 -14.16 16.27
C THR A 215 -16.77 -15.16 17.34
N TYR A 216 -17.88 -14.91 17.97
CA TYR A 216 -18.49 -15.83 18.93
C TYR A 216 -19.94 -16.10 18.58
N ARG A 217 -20.29 -17.37 18.47
CA ARG A 217 -21.66 -17.83 18.17
C ARG A 217 -22.29 -18.45 19.39
N TRP A 218 -23.56 -18.11 19.67
CA TRP A 218 -24.29 -18.69 20.80
C TRP A 218 -25.78 -18.76 20.54
N GLY A 219 -26.52 -19.21 21.54
CA GLY A 219 -27.97 -19.42 21.47
C GLY A 219 -28.33 -20.76 20.84
N LYS A 220 -29.62 -20.99 20.72
CA LYS A 220 -30.15 -22.19 20.05
C LYS A 220 -29.72 -22.15 18.59
N ASP A 221 -29.14 -23.26 18.12
CA ASP A 221 -28.69 -23.43 16.74
C ASP A 221 -27.70 -22.33 16.25
N ASN A 222 -26.91 -21.77 17.19
CA ASN A 222 -25.96 -20.66 16.90
C ASN A 222 -26.63 -19.44 16.25
N SER A 223 -27.88 -19.19 16.63
CA SER A 223 -28.71 -18.11 16.02
C SER A 223 -28.24 -16.70 16.38
N TRP A 224 -27.32 -16.56 17.32
CA TRP A 224 -26.65 -15.31 17.63
C TRP A 224 -25.17 -15.37 17.24
N GLU A 225 -24.66 -14.30 16.64
CA GLU A 225 -23.26 -14.12 16.36
C GLU A 225 -22.83 -12.72 16.79
N THR A 226 -21.69 -12.61 17.47
CA THR A 226 -21.05 -11.32 17.73
C THR A 226 -19.65 -11.31 17.14
N ASN A 227 -19.29 -10.17 16.56
CA ASN A 227 -18.04 -9.95 15.91
C ASN A 227 -17.36 -8.71 16.49
N PHE A 228 -16.09 -8.87 16.86
CA PHE A 228 -15.19 -7.79 17.23
C PHE A 228 -14.09 -7.70 16.19
N ARG A 229 -13.82 -6.51 15.71
CA ARG A 229 -12.73 -6.23 14.81
C ARG A 229 -11.90 -5.08 15.36
N TRP A 230 -10.67 -5.37 15.77
CA TRP A 230 -9.73 -4.36 16.18
C TRP A 230 -8.60 -4.22 15.16
N ASN A 231 -8.33 -2.99 14.76
CA ASN A 231 -7.27 -2.66 13.83
C ASN A 231 -6.32 -1.68 14.53
N TYR A 232 -5.03 -1.92 14.38
CA TYR A 232 -3.97 -1.02 14.79
C TYR A 232 -3.01 -0.82 13.62
N GLY A 233 -2.53 0.39 13.45
CA GLY A 233 -1.48 0.71 12.49
C GLY A 233 -0.60 1.82 13.04
N SER A 234 0.71 1.59 13.07
CA SER A 234 1.64 2.66 13.42
C SER A 234 1.55 3.83 12.43
N ALA A 235 2.02 4.97 12.88
CA ALA A 235 1.99 6.24 12.17
C ALA A 235 2.47 6.17 10.71
N LEU A 236 1.70 6.73 9.80
CA LEU A 236 2.07 6.89 8.39
C LEU A 236 2.98 8.12 8.21
N PRO A 237 3.97 8.06 7.28
CA PRO A 237 4.78 9.22 6.94
C PRO A 237 3.98 10.28 6.20
N PHE A 238 4.37 11.53 6.38
CA PHE A 238 3.86 12.65 5.58
C PHE A 238 4.93 13.75 5.47
N THR A 239 4.82 14.59 4.45
CA THR A 239 5.68 15.76 4.25
C THR A 239 5.11 16.93 5.04
N PRO A 240 5.82 17.44 6.07
CA PRO A 240 5.34 18.55 6.87
C PRO A 240 5.33 19.85 6.07
N ASN A 241 4.37 20.74 6.34
CA ASN A 241 4.40 22.12 5.90
C ASN A 241 5.19 22.94 6.93
N GLN A 242 6.24 23.62 6.48
CA GLN A 242 7.08 24.48 7.34
C GLN A 242 6.60 25.94 7.36
N GLY A 243 5.75 26.31 6.40
CA GLY A 243 5.21 27.67 6.30
C GLY A 243 4.67 27.96 4.91
N PHE A 244 4.44 29.24 4.69
CA PHE A 244 3.97 29.75 3.39
C PHE A 244 4.97 30.76 2.86
N GLY A 245 5.25 30.67 1.57
CA GLY A 245 6.01 31.64 0.80
C GLY A 245 5.11 32.37 -0.17
N GLN A 246 5.53 33.54 -0.62
CA GLN A 246 4.89 34.27 -1.68
C GLN A 246 5.83 34.39 -2.86
N SER A 247 5.35 34.04 -4.07
CA SER A 247 6.08 34.31 -5.30
C SER A 247 5.90 35.77 -5.68
N VAL A 248 6.98 36.53 -5.58
CA VAL A 248 6.97 37.94 -5.95
C VAL A 248 7.42 38.03 -7.40
N GLN A 249 6.51 38.40 -8.32
CA GLN A 249 6.83 38.70 -9.71
C GLN A 249 7.13 40.19 -9.81
N PHE A 250 8.34 40.55 -10.18
CA PHE A 250 8.75 41.97 -10.34
C PHE A 250 8.45 42.46 -11.74
N GLU A 251 7.20 42.34 -12.22
CA GLU A 251 6.82 42.81 -13.57
C GLU A 251 6.74 44.34 -13.66
N GLU A 252 6.40 45.02 -12.54
CA GLU A 252 6.21 46.47 -12.48
C GLU A 252 7.24 47.21 -11.57
N GLY A 253 8.35 46.55 -11.18
CA GLY A 253 9.36 47.12 -10.31
C GLY A 253 8.98 47.14 -8.84
N ILE A 254 9.70 47.91 -8.01
CA ILE A 254 9.58 47.95 -6.56
C ILE A 254 8.37 48.71 -5.99
N TYR A 255 7.53 49.26 -6.83
CA TYR A 255 6.41 50.12 -6.42
C TYR A 255 5.04 49.45 -6.45
N GLY A 256 4.95 48.15 -6.83
CA GLY A 256 3.71 47.39 -6.81
C GLY A 256 3.42 46.78 -5.40
N ASP A 257 2.16 46.80 -5.00
CA ASP A 257 1.73 46.02 -3.79
C ASP A 257 1.44 44.59 -4.16
N TYR A 258 2.51 43.80 -4.25
CA TYR A 258 2.47 42.38 -4.65
C TYR A 258 1.66 41.50 -3.71
N THR A 259 1.43 41.94 -2.47
CA THR A 259 0.70 41.17 -1.46
C THR A 259 -0.79 41.25 -1.61
N SER A 260 -1.31 42.41 -2.07
CA SER A 260 -2.74 42.61 -2.30
C SER A 260 -3.16 42.34 -3.73
N GLU A 261 -2.26 42.53 -4.70
CA GLU A 261 -2.57 42.42 -6.14
C GLU A 261 -2.46 41.00 -6.70
N ASN A 262 -1.72 40.10 -6.00
CA ASN A 262 -1.49 38.71 -6.46
C ASN A 262 -1.72 37.67 -5.34
N PRO A 263 -2.96 37.51 -4.83
CA PRO A 263 -3.25 36.56 -3.75
C PRO A 263 -3.02 35.09 -4.15
N ASN A 264 -2.91 34.78 -5.44
CA ASN A 264 -2.66 33.42 -5.95
C ASN A 264 -1.17 33.02 -5.97
N SER A 265 -0.28 33.91 -5.53
CA SER A 265 1.16 33.68 -5.49
C SER A 265 1.66 32.96 -4.23
N ILE A 266 0.75 32.61 -3.31
CA ILE A 266 1.11 31.93 -2.06
C ILE A 266 1.33 30.43 -2.34
N PHE A 267 2.47 29.92 -1.92
CA PHE A 267 2.82 28.50 -2.01
C PHE A 267 3.26 27.94 -0.66
N ASN A 268 3.11 26.62 -0.47
CA ASN A 268 3.57 25.93 0.71
C ASN A 268 5.09 25.74 0.67
N VAL A 269 5.78 26.11 1.75
CA VAL A 269 7.18 25.74 1.99
C VAL A 269 7.18 24.37 2.67
N LEU A 270 7.51 23.34 1.91
CA LEU A 270 7.50 21.96 2.39
C LEU A 270 8.83 21.63 3.07
N GLY A 271 8.76 20.82 4.12
CA GLY A 271 9.91 20.17 4.71
C GLY A 271 10.39 18.97 3.89
N ASP A 272 11.32 18.20 4.46
CA ASP A 272 11.84 17.00 3.81
C ASP A 272 10.73 15.99 3.52
N LEU A 273 10.84 15.31 2.38
CA LEU A 273 9.84 14.39 1.88
C LEU A 273 9.55 13.27 2.90
N ASN A 274 8.30 13.20 3.35
CA ASN A 274 7.79 12.18 4.26
C ASN A 274 8.61 12.03 5.56
N SER A 275 9.22 13.10 6.03
CA SER A 275 10.09 13.13 7.22
C SER A 275 9.32 13.09 8.55
N SER A 276 8.06 13.47 8.53
CA SER A 276 7.18 13.45 9.71
C SER A 276 6.23 12.26 9.68
N ARG A 277 5.63 11.94 10.85
CA ARG A 277 4.66 10.85 10.97
C ARG A 277 3.40 11.35 11.67
N LEU A 278 2.25 10.86 11.18
CA LEU A 278 0.94 11.09 11.81
C LEU A 278 0.90 10.36 13.18
N SER A 279 -0.20 10.50 13.92
CA SER A 279 -0.46 9.65 15.08
C SER A 279 -0.79 8.21 14.68
N ASP A 280 -0.54 7.27 15.59
CA ASP A 280 -0.94 5.88 15.41
C ASP A 280 -2.47 5.78 15.23
N TYR A 281 -2.86 4.93 14.30
CA TYR A 281 -4.24 4.60 14.03
C TYR A 281 -4.66 3.39 14.84
N HIS A 282 -5.81 3.44 15.53
CA HIS A 282 -6.48 2.21 15.97
C HIS A 282 -7.99 2.40 16.09
N ARG A 283 -8.73 1.31 15.85
CA ARG A 283 -10.19 1.31 15.86
C ARG A 283 -10.72 -0.04 16.29
N LEU A 284 -11.74 -0.03 17.14
CA LEU A 284 -12.54 -1.19 17.46
C LEU A 284 -13.92 -1.03 16.85
N ASP A 285 -14.32 -2.01 16.07
CA ASP A 285 -15.69 -2.16 15.55
C ASP A 285 -16.34 -3.37 16.23
N TRP A 286 -17.61 -3.25 16.52
CA TRP A 286 -18.41 -4.31 17.11
C TRP A 286 -19.69 -4.50 16.31
N ASN A 287 -20.09 -5.77 16.13
CA ASN A 287 -21.32 -6.14 15.46
C ASN A 287 -21.97 -7.31 16.20
N ILE A 288 -23.30 -7.29 16.31
CA ILE A 288 -24.10 -8.42 16.77
C ILE A 288 -25.17 -8.71 15.74
N GLN A 289 -25.33 -9.99 15.42
CA GLN A 289 -26.29 -10.48 14.43
C GLN A 289 -27.20 -11.52 15.08
N LYS A 290 -28.47 -11.46 14.73
CA LYS A 290 -29.48 -12.46 15.08
C LYS A 290 -30.08 -13.01 13.81
N VAL A 291 -30.03 -14.34 13.64
CA VAL A 291 -30.76 -15.08 12.61
C VAL A 291 -32.03 -15.65 13.21
N ILE A 292 -33.15 -15.39 12.58
CA ILE A 292 -34.47 -15.85 12.98
C ILE A 292 -35.07 -16.65 11.82
N GLU A 293 -35.34 -17.93 12.05
CA GLU A 293 -36.13 -18.73 11.12
C GLU A 293 -37.59 -18.37 11.28
N VAL A 294 -38.19 -17.74 10.28
CA VAL A 294 -39.60 -17.28 10.30
C VAL A 294 -40.52 -18.40 9.83
N ARG A 295 -40.12 -19.11 8.77
CA ARG A 295 -40.81 -20.28 8.21
C ARG A 295 -39.78 -21.20 7.53
N GLU A 296 -40.26 -22.37 7.11
CA GLU A 296 -39.47 -23.26 6.25
C GLU A 296 -39.00 -22.48 5.00
N HIS A 297 -37.68 -22.41 4.80
CA HIS A 297 -37.00 -21.63 3.75
C HIS A 297 -37.04 -20.08 3.86
N GLN A 298 -37.53 -19.54 4.99
CA GLN A 298 -37.54 -18.08 5.22
C GLN A 298 -36.70 -17.71 6.44
N THR A 299 -35.70 -16.89 6.24
CA THR A 299 -34.85 -16.40 7.31
C THR A 299 -34.82 -14.88 7.36
N MET A 300 -34.84 -14.34 8.56
CA MET A 300 -34.67 -12.92 8.84
C MET A 300 -33.37 -12.73 9.63
N GLU A 301 -32.50 -11.85 9.16
CA GLU A 301 -31.28 -11.47 9.83
C GLU A 301 -31.39 -10.03 10.32
N ILE A 302 -31.09 -9.80 11.58
CA ILE A 302 -31.03 -8.47 12.18
C ILE A 302 -29.60 -8.23 12.61
N ASN A 303 -29.01 -7.14 12.13
CA ASN A 303 -27.65 -6.71 12.43
C ASN A 303 -27.67 -5.40 13.19
N VAL A 304 -26.95 -5.33 14.31
CA VAL A 304 -26.67 -4.09 15.04
C VAL A 304 -25.16 -3.95 15.15
N GLY A 305 -24.63 -2.83 14.73
CA GLY A 305 -23.20 -2.60 14.73
C GLY A 305 -22.83 -1.22 15.26
N VAL A 306 -21.60 -1.10 15.71
CA VAL A 306 -20.96 0.17 16.09
C VAL A 306 -19.57 0.19 15.52
N THR A 307 -19.31 1.15 14.66
CA THR A 307 -17.95 1.47 14.16
C THR A 307 -17.30 2.45 15.12
N ASN A 308 -15.99 2.28 15.38
CA ASN A 308 -15.21 3.12 16.27
C ASN A 308 -15.82 3.20 17.68
N VAL A 309 -15.97 2.04 18.34
CA VAL A 309 -16.71 1.88 19.62
C VAL A 309 -16.24 2.83 20.71
N TYR A 310 -14.95 3.15 20.78
CA TYR A 310 -14.37 4.06 21.79
C TYR A 310 -14.16 5.49 21.26
N ASN A 311 -14.76 5.84 20.12
CA ASN A 311 -14.78 7.19 19.54
C ASN A 311 -13.40 7.85 19.45
N ARG A 312 -12.39 7.13 18.96
CA ARG A 312 -11.06 7.67 18.78
C ARG A 312 -11.01 8.61 17.58
N ASP A 313 -10.39 9.76 17.74
CA ASP A 313 -10.07 10.70 16.68
C ASP A 313 -8.83 10.20 15.90
N ASN A 314 -9.07 9.36 14.88
CA ASN A 314 -8.04 8.88 13.97
C ASN A 314 -7.81 9.91 12.88
N ILE A 315 -6.57 10.38 12.74
CA ILE A 315 -6.23 11.36 11.70
C ILE A 315 -6.39 10.71 10.31
N PHE A 316 -7.11 11.39 9.42
CA PHE A 316 -7.21 11.03 8.02
C PHE A 316 -6.08 11.67 7.22
N TYR A 317 -5.92 12.99 7.34
CA TYR A 317 -4.80 13.75 6.79
C TYR A 317 -4.64 15.08 7.55
N ILE A 318 -3.54 15.79 7.29
CA ILE A 318 -3.33 17.16 7.76
C ILE A 318 -3.56 18.10 6.57
N SER A 319 -4.47 19.06 6.74
CA SER A 319 -4.72 20.10 5.74
C SER A 319 -3.47 20.95 5.57
N ARG A 320 -2.97 21.10 4.36
CA ARG A 320 -1.80 21.93 4.09
C ARG A 320 -2.09 23.41 4.18
N THR A 321 -3.34 23.81 3.95
CA THR A 321 -3.77 25.22 3.98
C THR A 321 -3.96 25.72 5.39
N THR A 322 -4.61 24.92 6.26
CA THR A 322 -4.93 25.33 7.64
C THR A 322 -3.99 24.74 8.67
N SER A 323 -3.14 23.77 8.30
CA SER A 323 -2.31 22.96 9.19
C SER A 323 -3.11 22.20 10.28
N GLU A 324 -4.40 22.00 10.06
CA GLU A 324 -5.29 21.27 10.96
C GLU A 324 -5.41 19.80 10.58
N ALA A 325 -5.58 18.95 11.61
CA ALA A 325 -5.86 17.54 11.40
C ALA A 325 -7.33 17.33 11.01
N VAL A 326 -7.55 16.60 9.93
CA VAL A 326 -8.87 16.11 9.51
C VAL A 326 -9.00 14.66 9.97
N TYR A 327 -10.10 14.37 10.66
CA TYR A 327 -10.33 13.08 11.30
C TYR A 327 -11.21 12.17 10.47
N GLN A 328 -11.04 10.86 10.66
CA GLN A 328 -11.90 9.82 10.10
C GLN A 328 -13.22 9.78 10.86
N LEU A 329 -14.09 8.82 10.47
CA LEU A 329 -15.42 8.66 11.07
C LEU A 329 -15.36 8.51 12.60
N PRO A 330 -16.15 9.31 13.36
CA PRO A 330 -16.35 9.14 14.80
C PRO A 330 -17.10 7.82 15.08
N ILE A 331 -17.55 7.66 16.33
CA ILE A 331 -18.48 6.57 16.66
C ILE A 331 -19.72 6.61 15.76
N LEU A 332 -20.01 5.49 15.09
CA LEU A 332 -21.12 5.39 14.15
C LEU A 332 -21.92 4.10 14.40
N PRO A 333 -23.11 4.17 15.00
CA PRO A 333 -24.00 3.03 15.08
C PRO A 333 -24.65 2.72 13.73
N SER A 334 -24.95 1.45 13.50
CA SER A 334 -25.64 0.96 12.32
C SER A 334 -26.68 -0.10 12.67
N LEU A 335 -27.77 -0.13 11.92
CA LEU A 335 -28.83 -1.15 12.01
C LEU A 335 -29.14 -1.64 10.61
N GLY A 336 -29.19 -2.95 10.44
CA GLY A 336 -29.52 -3.59 9.18
C GLY A 336 -30.51 -4.74 9.40
N MET A 337 -31.35 -5.00 8.40
CA MET A 337 -32.23 -6.15 8.36
C MET A 337 -32.20 -6.72 6.94
N SER A 338 -32.08 -8.03 6.85
CA SER A 338 -32.20 -8.80 5.61
C SER A 338 -33.24 -9.87 5.77
N TRP A 339 -34.06 -10.09 4.75
CA TRP A 339 -35.07 -11.15 4.71
C TRP A 339 -34.90 -11.96 3.44
N THR A 340 -34.65 -13.24 3.63
CA THR A 340 -34.51 -14.23 2.55
C THR A 340 -35.75 -15.12 2.54
N PHE A 341 -36.37 -15.26 1.39
CA PHE A 341 -37.60 -16.05 1.20
C PHE A 341 -37.49 -16.95 -0.03
#